data_7e77cf76cf72abb5a0f3d66c704aee38
#
_entry.id   7e77cf76cf72abb5a0f3d66c704aee38
#
_cell.length_a   1.000
_cell.length_b   1.000
_cell.length_c   1.000
_cell.angle_alpha   90.00
_cell.angle_beta   90.00
_cell.angle_gamma   90.00
#
_symmetry.space_group_name_H-M   'P 1'
#
loop_
_entity.id
_entity.type
_entity.pdbx_description
1 polymer ?
#
loop_
_entity_poly.entity_id
_entity_poly.type
_entity_poly.pdbx_seq_one_letter_code
_entity_poly.pdbx_strand_id
1 'polypeptide(L)'
;MYIFVQISFMKKAIAIIFLFLFVLIQSQTHRFFYTVNFKIDSLSNEYVKDLVVLDVDKDETKFYSNDFLTNDSIRIETGEYEFSYPKFKSSLKRKTGTGENTSYITLSPLYYSLKTNDIQHWKISDETKNIGNFKAQKATANFGGRHWEAWFSTELPFSEGPYKFRGLPGLILELKDSNENYLFSFVGNKNLAKKIDTTFFLENMNKEKPLLITDQQWKKLQVDYFINPMKDFDGDLIVEDKNGNKVKMNPRELTIRTQDHLRKNNNTIEIE
;
A
#
# COMPACT_ATOMS: atom_id res chain seq x y z
N MET A 1 -49.27 -36.43 -20.89
CA MET A 1 -48.42 -35.60 -21.77
C MET A 1 -48.19 -34.17 -21.20
N TYR A 2 -49.20 -33.50 -20.62
CA TYR A 2 -49.07 -32.13 -20.04
C TYR A 2 -48.09 -32.02 -18.86
N ILE A 3 -48.05 -32.97 -17.93
CA ILE A 3 -47.25 -32.95 -16.73
C ILE A 3 -45.71 -33.03 -17.06
N PHE A 4 -45.33 -33.84 -18.06
CA PHE A 4 -43.94 -33.95 -18.47
C PHE A 4 -43.40 -32.69 -19.15
N VAL A 5 -44.24 -31.94 -19.85
CA VAL A 5 -43.87 -30.66 -20.47
C VAL A 5 -43.66 -29.60 -19.42
N GLN A 6 -44.48 -29.55 -18.36
CA GLN A 6 -44.36 -28.59 -17.24
C GLN A 6 -43.09 -28.82 -16.42
N ILE A 7 -42.75 -30.09 -16.13
CA ILE A 7 -41.50 -30.42 -15.40
C ILE A 7 -40.26 -30.05 -16.22
N SER A 8 -40.29 -30.24 -17.55
CA SER A 8 -39.19 -29.83 -18.43
C SER A 8 -39.01 -28.32 -18.50
N PHE A 9 -40.11 -27.57 -18.50
CA PHE A 9 -40.08 -26.08 -18.48
C PHE A 9 -39.56 -25.55 -17.15
N MET A 10 -39.99 -26.13 -16.05
CA MET A 10 -39.50 -25.76 -14.68
C MET A 10 -38.01 -26.05 -14.53
N LYS A 11 -37.49 -27.18 -14.99
CA LYS A 11 -36.06 -27.51 -14.99
C LYS A 11 -35.22 -26.51 -15.80
N LYS A 12 -35.73 -26.10 -16.97
CA LYS A 12 -35.06 -25.07 -17.81
C LYS A 12 -35.11 -23.69 -17.16
N ALA A 13 -36.21 -23.32 -16.53
CA ALA A 13 -36.32 -22.05 -15.78
C ALA A 13 -35.35 -22.00 -14.58
N ILE A 14 -35.27 -23.09 -13.82
CA ILE A 14 -34.32 -23.21 -12.69
C ILE A 14 -32.88 -23.15 -13.19
N ALA A 15 -32.55 -23.82 -14.31
CA ALA A 15 -31.21 -23.78 -14.91
C ALA A 15 -30.82 -22.36 -15.40
N ILE A 16 -31.78 -21.63 -15.95
CA ILE A 16 -31.60 -20.24 -16.40
C ILE A 16 -31.41 -19.32 -15.19
N ILE A 17 -32.16 -19.51 -14.09
CA ILE A 17 -31.99 -18.74 -12.83
C ILE A 17 -30.63 -19.05 -12.20
N PHE A 18 -30.18 -20.32 -12.22
CA PHE A 18 -28.83 -20.68 -11.75
C PHE A 18 -27.73 -20.09 -12.64
N LEU A 19 -27.94 -20.05 -13.97
CA LEU A 19 -27.00 -19.40 -14.88
C LEU A 19 -26.93 -17.89 -14.67
N PHE A 20 -28.06 -17.23 -14.39
CA PHE A 20 -28.11 -15.81 -14.08
C PHE A 20 -27.48 -15.48 -12.72
N LEU A 21 -27.61 -16.34 -11.71
CA LEU A 21 -26.92 -16.22 -10.44
C LEU A 21 -25.40 -16.39 -10.58
N PHE A 22 -24.95 -17.22 -11.52
CA PHE A 22 -23.50 -17.42 -11.80
C PHE A 22 -22.85 -16.22 -12.50
N VAL A 23 -23.60 -15.45 -13.28
CA VAL A 23 -23.12 -14.24 -13.97
C VAL A 23 -22.95 -13.05 -13.01
N LEU A 24 -23.56 -13.09 -11.82
CA LEU A 24 -23.43 -12.03 -10.81
C LEU A 24 -22.18 -12.15 -9.91
N ILE A 25 -21.36 -13.19 -10.07
CA ILE A 25 -20.04 -13.28 -9.42
C ILE A 25 -19.03 -12.50 -10.29
N GLN A 26 -19.28 -11.21 -10.49
CA GLN A 26 -18.21 -10.34 -10.97
C GLN A 26 -17.20 -10.17 -9.86
N SER A 27 -15.93 -10.26 -10.20
CA SER A 27 -14.82 -9.98 -9.29
C SER A 27 -14.99 -8.56 -8.72
N GLN A 28 -15.53 -8.48 -7.51
CA GLN A 28 -15.72 -7.23 -6.81
C GLN A 28 -14.43 -6.91 -6.07
N THR A 29 -13.91 -5.71 -6.26
CA THR A 29 -12.82 -5.19 -5.45
C THR A 29 -13.39 -4.37 -4.32
N HIS A 30 -13.02 -4.69 -3.08
CA HIS A 30 -13.34 -3.90 -1.90
C HIS A 30 -12.21 -2.92 -1.64
N ARG A 31 -12.48 -1.64 -1.76
CA ARG A 31 -11.53 -0.57 -1.49
C ARG A 31 -11.75 0.01 -0.12
N PHE A 32 -10.69 0.08 0.67
CA PHE A 32 -10.66 0.70 1.98
C PHE A 32 -9.67 1.87 1.95
N PHE A 33 -10.07 2.98 2.58
CA PHE A 33 -9.25 4.17 2.69
C PHE A 33 -8.78 4.32 4.13
N TYR A 34 -7.51 4.67 4.27
CA TYR A 34 -6.91 4.99 5.58
C TYR A 34 -6.18 6.32 5.49
N THR A 35 -6.29 7.12 6.55
CA THR A 35 -5.28 8.14 6.78
C THR A 35 -4.11 7.50 7.50
N VAL A 36 -2.89 7.83 7.08
CA VAL A 36 -1.68 7.52 7.82
C VAL A 36 -1.08 8.81 8.34
N ASN A 37 -0.92 8.91 9.67
CA ASN A 37 -0.13 9.95 10.31
C ASN A 37 1.18 9.31 10.76
N PHE A 38 2.30 9.85 10.33
CA PHE A 38 3.60 9.25 10.62
C PHE A 38 4.69 10.30 10.76
N LYS A 39 5.72 9.98 11.54
CA LYS A 39 6.92 10.79 11.68
C LYS A 39 7.93 10.36 10.63
N ILE A 40 8.48 11.31 9.89
CA ILE A 40 9.56 11.06 8.93
C ILE A 40 10.89 10.86 9.66
N ASP A 41 11.12 11.67 10.69
CA ASP A 41 12.29 11.60 11.56
C ASP A 41 11.87 11.05 12.93
N SER A 42 12.53 9.99 13.39
CA SER A 42 12.24 9.35 14.68
C SER A 42 12.46 10.28 15.88
N LEU A 43 13.26 11.32 15.74
CA LEU A 43 13.53 12.31 16.77
C LEU A 43 12.59 13.53 16.71
N SER A 44 11.81 13.67 15.65
CA SER A 44 10.86 14.77 15.48
C SER A 44 9.52 14.48 16.17
N ASN A 45 8.85 15.54 16.58
CA ASN A 45 7.44 15.48 17.01
C ASN A 45 6.47 15.89 15.88
N GLU A 46 6.98 16.19 14.70
CA GLU A 46 6.17 16.58 13.56
C GLU A 46 5.61 15.35 12.84
N TYR A 47 4.30 15.37 12.58
CA TYR A 47 3.62 14.32 11.82
C TYR A 47 3.34 14.79 10.40
N VAL A 48 3.55 13.87 9.48
CA VAL A 48 3.10 13.98 8.10
C VAL A 48 1.85 13.13 7.94
N LYS A 49 0.88 13.64 7.18
CA LYS A 49 -0.37 12.94 6.89
C LYS A 49 -0.46 12.61 5.41
N ASP A 50 -0.88 11.38 5.11
CA ASP A 50 -1.20 10.92 3.76
C ASP A 50 -2.51 10.12 3.75
N LEU A 51 -3.12 9.98 2.57
CA LEU A 51 -4.26 9.10 2.33
C LEU A 51 -3.78 7.88 1.55
N VAL A 52 -4.04 6.69 2.08
CA VAL A 52 -3.62 5.43 1.48
C VAL A 52 -4.82 4.53 1.20
N VAL A 53 -4.66 3.65 0.24
CA VAL A 53 -5.70 2.77 -0.29
C VAL A 53 -5.29 1.32 -0.07
N LEU A 54 -6.26 0.53 0.37
CA LEU A 54 -6.17 -0.92 0.43
C LEU A 54 -7.27 -1.50 -0.48
N ASP A 55 -6.88 -2.05 -1.61
CA ASP A 55 -7.77 -2.77 -2.51
C ASP A 55 -7.67 -4.27 -2.23
N VAL A 56 -8.79 -4.90 -1.93
CA VAL A 56 -8.90 -6.33 -1.67
C VAL A 56 -9.79 -6.96 -2.70
N ASP A 57 -9.26 -7.83 -3.53
CA ASP A 57 -10.03 -8.72 -4.39
C ASP A 57 -9.79 -10.20 -4.01
N LYS A 58 -10.42 -11.13 -4.73
CA LYS A 58 -10.30 -12.57 -4.42
C LYS A 58 -8.88 -13.12 -4.58
N ASP A 59 -8.07 -12.52 -5.46
CA ASP A 59 -6.76 -13.04 -5.85
C ASP A 59 -5.61 -12.19 -5.26
N GLU A 60 -5.80 -10.86 -5.20
CA GLU A 60 -4.77 -9.91 -4.84
C GLU A 60 -5.28 -8.85 -3.86
N THR A 61 -4.43 -8.47 -2.94
CA THR A 61 -4.57 -7.29 -2.09
C THR A 61 -3.48 -6.30 -2.48
N LYS A 62 -3.85 -5.02 -2.67
CA LYS A 62 -2.90 -3.96 -3.05
C LYS A 62 -3.01 -2.81 -2.07
N PHE A 63 -1.85 -2.29 -1.68
CA PHE A 63 -1.75 -1.15 -0.78
C PHE A 63 -0.85 -0.08 -1.40
N TYR A 64 -1.32 1.16 -1.48
CA TYR A 64 -0.62 2.26 -2.14
C TYR A 64 -1.21 3.63 -1.74
N SER A 65 -0.48 4.72 -2.04
CA SER A 65 -0.99 6.08 -1.81
C SER A 65 -2.15 6.42 -2.76
N ASN A 66 -3.14 7.16 -2.25
CA ASN A 66 -4.25 7.67 -3.07
C ASN A 66 -3.80 8.62 -4.19
N ASP A 67 -2.64 9.26 -4.05
CA ASP A 67 -2.08 10.14 -5.08
C ASP A 67 -1.89 9.41 -6.41
N PHE A 68 -1.54 8.11 -6.37
CA PHE A 68 -1.43 7.31 -7.59
C PHE A 68 -2.76 7.18 -8.34
N LEU A 69 -3.88 7.01 -7.61
CA LEU A 69 -5.21 6.95 -8.23
C LEU A 69 -5.62 8.29 -8.84
N THR A 70 -5.33 9.38 -8.14
CA THR A 70 -5.67 10.72 -8.60
C THR A 70 -4.94 11.01 -9.91
N ASN A 71 -3.64 10.78 -9.95
CA ASN A 71 -2.83 11.05 -11.13
C ASN A 71 -3.14 10.09 -12.29
N ASP A 72 -3.46 8.82 -12.00
CA ASP A 72 -3.88 7.87 -13.03
C ASP A 72 -5.24 8.26 -13.64
N SER A 73 -6.17 8.79 -12.83
CA SER A 73 -7.45 9.31 -13.33
C SER A 73 -7.23 10.50 -14.26
N ILE A 74 -6.35 11.45 -13.90
CA ILE A 74 -5.99 12.60 -14.75
C ILE A 74 -5.37 12.08 -16.06
N ARG A 75 -4.44 11.13 -15.99
CA ARG A 75 -3.82 10.50 -17.18
C ARG A 75 -4.84 9.88 -18.12
N ILE A 76 -5.84 9.19 -17.59
CA ILE A 76 -6.89 8.54 -18.39
C ILE A 76 -7.78 9.60 -19.06
N GLU A 77 -8.10 10.68 -18.36
CA GLU A 77 -8.98 11.74 -18.87
C GLU A 77 -8.30 12.67 -19.87
N THR A 78 -7.05 13.05 -19.60
CA THR A 78 -6.36 14.10 -20.37
C THR A 78 -5.27 13.57 -21.29
N GLY A 79 -4.79 12.36 -21.07
CA GLY A 79 -3.58 11.82 -21.72
C GLY A 79 -2.28 12.37 -21.14
N GLU A 80 -2.34 13.33 -20.20
CA GLU A 80 -1.18 13.90 -19.50
C GLU A 80 -0.87 13.10 -18.25
N TYR A 81 0.41 12.92 -17.95
CA TYR A 81 0.85 12.22 -16.77
C TYR A 81 1.68 13.13 -15.87
N GLU A 82 1.23 13.31 -14.65
CA GLU A 82 1.99 13.95 -13.59
C GLU A 82 2.61 12.88 -12.67
N PHE A 83 3.87 13.11 -12.29
CA PHE A 83 4.52 12.22 -11.32
C PHE A 83 3.87 12.35 -9.96
N SER A 84 3.52 11.20 -9.38
CA SER A 84 3.08 11.14 -7.99
C SER A 84 4.28 11.15 -7.04
N TYR A 85 4.21 12.03 -6.06
CA TYR A 85 5.19 12.07 -4.97
C TYR A 85 4.49 11.82 -3.64
N PRO A 86 4.05 10.58 -3.38
CA PRO A 86 3.34 10.27 -2.15
C PRO A 86 4.23 10.55 -0.94
N LYS A 87 3.64 11.08 0.12
CA LYS A 87 4.34 11.31 1.38
C LYS A 87 4.68 10.00 2.05
N PHE A 88 3.70 9.07 2.08
CA PHE A 88 3.92 7.70 2.52
C PHE A 88 4.32 6.82 1.33
N LYS A 89 5.60 6.51 1.26
CA LYS A 89 6.23 5.91 0.06
C LYS A 89 6.05 4.39 -0.08
N SER A 90 5.47 3.71 0.91
CA SER A 90 5.33 2.25 0.87
C SER A 90 4.16 1.83 -0.02
N SER A 91 4.45 1.02 -1.00
CA SER A 91 3.47 0.41 -1.89
C SER A 91 3.75 -1.07 -2.04
N LEU A 92 2.72 -1.89 -2.06
CA LEU A 92 2.87 -3.33 -2.21
C LEU A 92 1.66 -4.00 -2.86
N LYS A 93 1.93 -5.19 -3.36
CA LYS A 93 0.94 -6.17 -3.79
C LYS A 93 1.14 -7.46 -2.99
N ARG A 94 0.05 -8.11 -2.62
CA ARG A 94 0.02 -9.36 -1.86
C ARG A 94 -0.95 -10.34 -2.51
N LYS A 95 -0.64 -11.62 -2.48
CA LYS A 95 -1.62 -12.67 -2.79
C LYS A 95 -2.62 -12.74 -1.63
N THR A 96 -3.90 -12.51 -1.92
CA THR A 96 -4.96 -12.46 -0.91
C THR A 96 -4.98 -13.74 -0.06
N GLY A 97 -5.10 -13.59 1.24
CA GLY A 97 -5.10 -14.71 2.19
C GLY A 97 -3.71 -15.25 2.56
N THR A 98 -2.61 -14.69 2.01
CA THR A 98 -1.23 -15.14 2.32
C THR A 98 -0.39 -14.02 2.90
N GLY A 99 0.82 -14.35 3.40
CA GLY A 99 1.86 -13.39 3.76
C GLY A 99 2.80 -13.01 2.62
N GLU A 100 2.58 -13.52 1.40
CA GLU A 100 3.44 -13.29 0.23
C GLU A 100 3.27 -11.87 -0.30
N ASN A 101 4.15 -10.98 0.09
CA ASN A 101 4.17 -9.59 -0.35
C ASN A 101 5.18 -9.36 -1.47
N THR A 102 4.87 -8.44 -2.37
CA THR A 102 5.81 -7.82 -3.30
C THR A 102 5.77 -6.32 -3.05
N SER A 103 6.78 -5.78 -2.39
CA SER A 103 6.95 -4.35 -2.18
C SER A 103 7.57 -3.70 -3.41
N TYR A 104 7.15 -2.48 -3.73
CA TYR A 104 7.65 -1.69 -4.84
C TYR A 104 8.39 -0.48 -4.29
N ILE A 105 9.65 -0.29 -4.71
CA ILE A 105 10.57 0.66 -4.10
C ILE A 105 11.23 1.49 -5.19
N THR A 106 11.13 2.81 -5.07
CA THR A 106 11.87 3.74 -5.93
C THR A 106 13.14 4.17 -5.23
N LEU A 107 14.28 3.91 -5.85
CA LEU A 107 15.56 4.50 -5.52
C LEU A 107 16.11 5.10 -6.82
N SER A 108 15.80 6.40 -7.02
CA SER A 108 16.01 7.10 -8.28
C SER A 108 17.45 6.91 -8.84
N PRO A 109 17.58 6.62 -10.15
CA PRO A 109 16.53 6.59 -11.17
C PRO A 109 15.82 5.22 -11.32
N LEU A 110 16.18 4.21 -10.52
CA LEU A 110 15.76 2.83 -10.69
C LEU A 110 14.53 2.48 -9.83
N TYR A 111 13.78 1.49 -10.32
CA TYR A 111 12.60 0.93 -9.68
C TYR A 111 12.83 -0.54 -9.34
N TYR A 112 12.54 -0.92 -8.09
CA TYR A 112 12.82 -2.24 -7.56
C TYR A 112 11.56 -2.92 -7.04
N SER A 113 11.57 -4.25 -7.03
CA SER A 113 10.60 -5.05 -6.32
C SER A 113 11.30 -6.02 -5.37
N LEU A 114 10.76 -6.14 -4.17
CA LEU A 114 11.25 -7.02 -3.11
C LEU A 114 10.13 -7.95 -2.68
N LYS A 115 10.38 -9.26 -2.72
CA LYS A 115 9.43 -10.27 -2.23
C LYS A 115 9.76 -10.65 -0.79
N THR A 116 8.72 -10.64 0.05
CA THR A 116 8.80 -11.08 1.45
C THR A 116 7.63 -12.00 1.76
N ASN A 117 7.77 -12.79 2.83
CA ASN A 117 6.66 -13.55 3.39
C ASN A 117 6.50 -13.15 4.86
N ASP A 118 5.52 -12.30 5.11
CA ASP A 118 5.34 -11.61 6.38
C ASP A 118 4.10 -12.18 7.11
N ILE A 119 4.31 -12.70 8.32
CA ILE A 119 3.24 -13.24 9.16
C ILE A 119 3.30 -12.52 10.51
N GLN A 120 2.17 -11.95 10.93
CA GLN A 120 2.02 -11.37 12.25
C GLN A 120 1.40 -12.39 13.21
N HIS A 121 2.01 -12.56 14.38
CA HIS A 121 1.48 -13.39 15.47
C HIS A 121 0.70 -12.51 16.45
N TRP A 122 -0.59 -12.33 16.17
CA TRP A 122 -1.48 -11.48 16.95
C TRP A 122 -1.87 -12.11 18.30
N LYS A 123 -1.83 -11.29 19.34
CA LYS A 123 -2.46 -11.57 20.64
C LYS A 123 -3.72 -10.73 20.73
N ILE A 124 -4.87 -11.40 20.65
CA ILE A 124 -6.19 -10.76 20.75
C ILE A 124 -6.55 -10.62 22.23
N SER A 125 -7.04 -9.45 22.65
CA SER A 125 -7.56 -9.19 24.00
C SER A 125 -9.08 -9.04 23.99
N ASP A 126 -9.69 -9.01 25.19
CA ASP A 126 -11.14 -8.79 25.35
C ASP A 126 -11.51 -7.30 25.29
N GLU A 127 -10.52 -6.40 25.17
CA GLU A 127 -10.75 -4.97 25.06
C GLU A 127 -11.50 -4.63 23.77
N THR A 128 -12.57 -3.86 23.92
CA THR A 128 -13.39 -3.39 22.77
C THR A 128 -13.63 -1.90 22.84
N LYS A 129 -13.72 -1.25 21.67
CA LYS A 129 -14.16 0.15 21.51
C LYS A 129 -14.98 0.30 20.23
N ASN A 130 -15.69 1.43 20.08
CA ASN A 130 -16.31 1.76 18.82
C ASN A 130 -15.37 2.63 17.98
N ILE A 131 -15.23 2.32 16.69
CA ILE A 131 -14.56 3.12 15.69
C ILE A 131 -15.57 3.43 14.60
N GLY A 132 -16.02 4.67 14.55
CA GLY A 132 -17.20 5.03 13.76
C GLY A 132 -18.41 4.19 14.18
N ASN A 133 -19.04 3.50 13.25
CA ASN A 133 -20.19 2.63 13.49
C ASN A 133 -19.81 1.17 13.77
N PHE A 134 -18.53 0.81 13.82
CA PHE A 134 -18.08 -0.56 13.99
C PHE A 134 -17.61 -0.84 15.40
N LYS A 135 -18.02 -1.98 15.96
CA LYS A 135 -17.42 -2.51 17.18
C LYS A 135 -16.08 -3.13 16.84
N ALA A 136 -15.03 -2.61 17.43
CA ALA A 136 -13.64 -3.06 17.22
C ALA A 136 -13.09 -3.76 18.47
N GLN A 137 -12.27 -4.78 18.25
CA GLN A 137 -11.56 -5.53 19.28
C GLN A 137 -10.06 -5.30 19.13
N LYS A 138 -9.34 -5.27 20.24
CA LYS A 138 -7.90 -5.02 20.30
C LYS A 138 -7.08 -6.26 20.04
N ALA A 139 -5.99 -6.09 19.32
CA ALA A 139 -4.93 -7.09 19.18
C ALA A 139 -3.55 -6.43 19.20
N THR A 140 -2.53 -7.17 19.60
CA THR A 140 -1.14 -6.70 19.58
C THR A 140 -0.20 -7.71 18.92
N ALA A 141 0.85 -7.23 18.25
CA ALA A 141 1.89 -8.06 17.66
C ALA A 141 3.23 -7.33 17.59
N ASN A 142 4.32 -8.08 17.51
CA ASN A 142 5.62 -7.54 17.12
C ASN A 142 5.83 -7.78 15.62
N PHE A 143 6.24 -6.74 14.91
CA PHE A 143 6.54 -6.83 13.49
C PHE A 143 7.47 -5.70 13.06
N GLY A 144 8.48 -5.99 12.23
CA GLY A 144 9.40 -5.01 11.68
C GLY A 144 10.16 -4.22 12.76
N GLY A 145 10.59 -4.87 13.84
CA GLY A 145 11.29 -4.23 14.96
C GLY A 145 10.42 -3.34 15.85
N ARG A 146 9.08 -3.30 15.63
CA ARG A 146 8.14 -2.49 16.39
C ARG A 146 7.08 -3.34 17.08
N HIS A 147 6.55 -2.81 18.19
CA HIS A 147 5.36 -3.35 18.84
C HIS A 147 4.13 -2.60 18.33
N TRP A 148 3.14 -3.34 17.85
CA TRP A 148 1.93 -2.80 17.20
C TRP A 148 0.67 -3.11 18.02
N GLU A 149 -0.22 -2.13 18.06
CA GLU A 149 -1.59 -2.24 18.57
C GLU A 149 -2.54 -2.06 17.38
N ALA A 150 -3.41 -3.04 17.17
CA ALA A 150 -4.44 -3.04 16.14
C ALA A 150 -5.83 -3.08 16.78
N TRP A 151 -6.79 -2.40 16.17
CA TRP A 151 -8.20 -2.51 16.45
C TRP A 151 -8.90 -3.01 15.18
N PHE A 152 -9.51 -4.16 15.24
CA PHE A 152 -10.15 -4.82 14.09
C PHE A 152 -11.64 -5.05 14.35
N SER A 153 -12.44 -5.13 13.28
CA SER A 153 -13.87 -5.43 13.38
C SER A 153 -14.24 -6.64 12.53
N THR A 154 -14.93 -7.59 13.16
CA THR A 154 -15.50 -8.76 12.48
C THR A 154 -16.74 -8.43 11.65
N GLU A 155 -17.31 -7.24 11.81
CA GLU A 155 -18.42 -6.75 10.98
C GLU A 155 -17.95 -6.47 9.53
N LEU A 156 -16.67 -6.30 9.33
CA LEU A 156 -15.99 -6.26 8.03
C LEU A 156 -15.12 -7.53 7.89
N PRO A 157 -15.66 -8.60 7.26
CA PRO A 157 -15.03 -9.93 7.30
C PRO A 157 -13.84 -10.07 6.33
N PHE A 158 -12.92 -9.13 6.39
CA PHE A 158 -11.67 -9.11 5.64
C PHE A 158 -10.50 -9.30 6.59
N SER A 159 -9.77 -10.41 6.47
CA SER A 159 -8.58 -10.68 7.29
C SER A 159 -7.39 -9.85 6.78
N GLU A 160 -7.60 -8.57 6.53
CA GLU A 160 -6.67 -7.65 5.88
C GLU A 160 -6.56 -6.33 6.67
N GLY A 161 -5.53 -5.55 6.35
CA GLY A 161 -5.27 -4.24 6.96
C GLY A 161 -4.25 -3.43 6.17
N PRO A 162 -3.92 -2.21 6.62
CA PRO A 162 -2.99 -1.34 5.92
C PRO A 162 -1.59 -1.95 5.89
N TYR A 163 -0.82 -1.60 4.86
CA TYR A 163 0.54 -2.07 4.63
C TYR A 163 0.63 -3.61 4.56
N LYS A 164 1.54 -4.24 5.30
CA LYS A 164 1.72 -5.71 5.37
C LYS A 164 0.84 -6.38 6.44
N PHE A 165 0.09 -5.60 7.24
CA PHE A 165 -0.66 -6.12 8.38
C PHE A 165 -1.93 -6.84 7.96
N ARG A 166 -2.12 -8.07 8.48
CA ARG A 166 -3.24 -8.95 8.20
C ARG A 166 -3.35 -10.09 9.22
N GLY A 167 -4.36 -10.95 9.03
CA GLY A 167 -4.47 -12.22 9.78
C GLY A 167 -5.38 -12.15 11.00
N LEU A 168 -5.98 -10.99 11.31
CA LEU A 168 -7.05 -10.88 12.31
C LEU A 168 -8.38 -11.35 11.70
N PRO A 169 -9.37 -11.79 12.52
CA PRO A 169 -10.66 -12.28 12.01
C PRO A 169 -11.61 -11.18 11.57
N GLY A 170 -11.06 -10.08 11.01
CA GLY A 170 -11.78 -8.92 10.51
C GLY A 170 -10.82 -7.84 10.04
N LEU A 171 -11.38 -6.80 9.41
CA LEU A 171 -10.60 -5.67 8.89
C LEU A 171 -9.95 -4.88 10.03
N ILE A 172 -8.67 -4.57 9.91
CA ILE A 172 -7.98 -3.66 10.83
C ILE A 172 -8.46 -2.23 10.55
N LEU A 173 -9.12 -1.61 11.53
CA LEU A 173 -9.67 -0.26 11.42
C LEU A 173 -8.69 0.82 11.94
N GLU A 174 -7.89 0.47 12.93
CA GLU A 174 -6.85 1.33 13.48
C GLU A 174 -5.61 0.49 13.77
N LEU A 175 -4.45 1.04 13.46
CA LEU A 175 -3.17 0.39 13.69
C LEU A 175 -2.15 1.44 14.08
N LYS A 176 -1.47 1.25 15.22
CA LYS A 176 -0.39 2.15 15.67
C LYS A 176 0.77 1.37 16.26
N ASP A 177 1.98 1.92 16.16
CA ASP A 177 3.11 1.41 16.93
C ASP A 177 3.15 2.03 18.34
N SER A 178 3.78 1.34 19.28
CA SER A 178 3.83 1.75 20.70
C SER A 178 4.54 3.09 20.92
N ASN A 179 5.39 3.52 19.99
CA ASN A 179 6.13 4.78 20.06
C ASN A 179 5.43 5.93 19.32
N GLU A 180 4.21 5.68 18.84
CA GLU A 180 3.39 6.64 18.10
C GLU A 180 4.10 7.25 16.88
N ASN A 181 4.98 6.46 16.22
CA ASN A 181 5.61 6.90 14.99
C ASN A 181 4.68 6.75 13.78
N TYR A 182 3.75 5.79 13.85
CA TYR A 182 2.77 5.49 12.81
C TYR A 182 1.39 5.29 13.40
N LEU A 183 0.41 5.93 12.80
CA LEU A 183 -1.01 5.71 13.09
C LEU A 183 -1.78 5.63 11.77
N PHE A 184 -2.32 4.45 11.47
CA PHE A 184 -3.28 4.23 10.40
C PHE A 184 -4.68 4.24 10.97
N SER A 185 -5.57 5.02 10.35
CA SER A 185 -6.99 5.12 10.76
C SER A 185 -7.89 4.94 9.55
N PHE A 186 -8.79 3.96 9.62
CA PHE A 186 -9.81 3.74 8.60
C PHE A 186 -10.73 4.96 8.48
N VAL A 187 -10.99 5.42 7.27
CA VAL A 187 -11.84 6.59 6.99
C VAL A 187 -13.03 6.29 6.11
N GLY A 188 -13.06 5.14 5.45
CA GLY A 188 -14.21 4.74 4.64
C GLY A 188 -13.88 3.59 3.68
N ASN A 189 -14.92 3.13 3.00
CA ASN A 189 -14.78 2.07 1.99
C ASN A 189 -15.69 2.31 0.78
N LYS A 190 -15.35 1.65 -0.31
CA LYS A 190 -16.12 1.64 -1.56
C LYS A 190 -16.01 0.26 -2.22
N ASN A 191 -17.13 -0.25 -2.70
CA ASN A 191 -17.15 -1.45 -3.51
C ASN A 191 -17.06 -1.07 -4.99
N LEU A 192 -16.13 -1.68 -5.70
CA LEU A 192 -15.87 -1.44 -7.11
C LEU A 192 -16.38 -2.64 -7.91
N ALA A 193 -17.18 -2.36 -8.94
CA ALA A 193 -17.73 -3.40 -9.80
C ALA A 193 -16.66 -4.12 -10.67
N LYS A 194 -15.50 -3.49 -10.84
CA LYS A 194 -14.38 -4.02 -11.63
C LYS A 194 -13.06 -3.79 -10.89
N LYS A 195 -12.12 -4.71 -11.10
CA LYS A 195 -10.73 -4.56 -10.67
C LYS A 195 -10.11 -3.35 -11.37
N ILE A 196 -9.37 -2.55 -10.60
CA ILE A 196 -8.59 -1.44 -11.14
C ILE A 196 -7.27 -1.97 -11.67
N ASP A 197 -6.93 -1.54 -12.88
CA ASP A 197 -5.61 -1.78 -13.45
C ASP A 197 -4.61 -0.80 -12.83
N THR A 198 -3.73 -1.34 -11.99
CA THR A 198 -2.67 -0.59 -11.32
C THR A 198 -1.32 -0.72 -12.01
N THR A 199 -1.28 -1.45 -13.11
CA THR A 199 -0.03 -1.84 -13.80
C THR A 199 0.85 -0.63 -14.13
N PHE A 200 0.25 0.48 -14.51
CA PHE A 200 0.99 1.68 -14.92
C PHE A 200 1.73 2.38 -13.77
N PHE A 201 1.13 2.43 -12.58
CA PHE A 201 1.64 3.23 -11.47
C PHE A 201 2.15 2.40 -10.29
N LEU A 202 1.82 1.11 -10.21
CA LEU A 202 2.25 0.25 -9.12
C LEU A 202 3.21 -0.85 -9.57
N GLU A 203 2.82 -1.67 -10.57
CA GLU A 203 3.64 -2.79 -11.01
C GLU A 203 4.73 -2.40 -12.00
N ASN A 204 4.51 -1.31 -12.75
CA ASN A 204 5.51 -0.78 -13.68
C ASN A 204 5.56 0.74 -13.48
N MET A 205 6.75 1.28 -13.25
CA MET A 205 6.92 2.73 -13.24
C MET A 205 7.25 3.20 -14.66
N ASN A 206 6.37 4.05 -15.25
CA ASN A 206 6.56 4.58 -16.60
C ASN A 206 6.79 3.50 -17.67
N LYS A 207 6.03 2.39 -17.58
CA LYS A 207 6.15 1.20 -18.45
C LYS A 207 7.41 0.35 -18.23
N GLU A 208 8.30 0.73 -17.33
CA GLU A 208 9.46 -0.06 -16.98
C GLU A 208 9.14 -1.01 -15.81
N LYS A 209 9.55 -2.27 -15.97
CA LYS A 209 9.37 -3.28 -14.92
C LYS A 209 10.39 -3.07 -13.81
N PRO A 210 10.00 -3.29 -12.55
CA PRO A 210 10.92 -3.22 -11.44
C PRO A 210 11.99 -4.33 -11.51
N LEU A 211 13.20 -4.01 -11.12
CA LEU A 211 14.25 -4.99 -10.91
C LEU A 211 13.94 -5.79 -9.65
N LEU A 212 13.82 -7.12 -9.79
CA LEU A 212 13.62 -7.98 -8.63
C LEU A 212 14.93 -8.10 -7.84
N ILE A 213 14.87 -7.78 -6.55
CA ILE A 213 15.99 -7.85 -5.63
C ILE A 213 15.66 -8.66 -4.38
N THR A 214 16.70 -9.14 -3.69
CA THR A 214 16.60 -9.78 -2.38
C THR A 214 16.71 -8.73 -1.26
N ASP A 215 16.31 -9.08 -0.04
CA ASP A 215 16.49 -8.23 1.14
C ASP A 215 17.98 -7.85 1.36
N GLN A 216 18.89 -8.80 1.17
CA GLN A 216 20.33 -8.52 1.28
C GLN A 216 20.81 -7.52 0.23
N GLN A 217 20.31 -7.63 -1.01
CA GLN A 217 20.64 -6.65 -2.07
C GLN A 217 20.03 -5.29 -1.74
N TRP A 218 18.82 -5.25 -1.20
CA TRP A 218 18.20 -4.00 -0.78
C TRP A 218 18.99 -3.29 0.32
N LYS A 219 19.39 -4.00 1.38
CA LYS A 219 20.22 -3.45 2.46
C LYS A 219 21.55 -2.90 1.91
N LYS A 220 22.18 -3.62 0.99
CA LYS A 220 23.39 -3.15 0.34
C LYS A 220 23.16 -1.88 -0.51
N LEU A 221 22.08 -1.86 -1.30
CA LEU A 221 21.74 -0.68 -2.12
C LEU A 221 21.51 0.57 -1.27
N GLN A 222 20.85 0.44 -0.13
CA GLN A 222 20.65 1.55 0.80
C GLN A 222 21.97 2.11 1.33
N VAL A 223 22.89 1.23 1.73
CA VAL A 223 24.23 1.62 2.19
C VAL A 223 25.03 2.28 1.07
N ASP A 224 25.09 1.66 -0.10
CA ASP A 224 25.81 2.18 -1.26
C ASP A 224 25.28 3.55 -1.68
N TYR A 225 23.95 3.71 -1.69
CA TYR A 225 23.30 4.98 -2.00
C TYR A 225 23.59 6.06 -0.95
N PHE A 226 23.62 5.71 0.34
CA PHE A 226 23.97 6.65 1.39
C PHE A 226 25.43 7.12 1.27
N ILE A 227 26.36 6.20 0.97
CA ILE A 227 27.79 6.52 0.85
C ILE A 227 28.05 7.42 -0.36
N ASN A 228 27.49 7.08 -1.51
CA ASN A 228 27.69 7.83 -2.74
C ASN A 228 26.42 7.90 -3.61
N PRO A 229 25.46 8.75 -3.26
CA PRO A 229 24.21 8.89 -3.98
C PRO A 229 24.37 9.44 -5.41
N MET A 230 25.54 10.04 -5.71
CA MET A 230 25.85 10.64 -7.03
C MET A 230 26.87 9.82 -7.82
N LYS A 231 27.08 8.52 -7.49
CA LYS A 231 28.13 7.68 -8.10
C LYS A 231 28.03 7.55 -9.64
N ASP A 232 26.79 7.55 -10.16
CA ASP A 232 26.50 7.37 -11.58
C ASP A 232 26.26 8.71 -12.29
N PHE A 233 26.52 9.82 -11.59
CA PHE A 233 26.31 11.17 -12.10
C PHE A 233 27.65 11.82 -12.45
N ASP A 234 27.82 12.15 -13.73
CA ASP A 234 28.98 12.88 -14.23
C ASP A 234 28.57 14.26 -14.69
N GLY A 235 29.11 15.30 -14.05
CA GLY A 235 28.85 16.69 -14.37
C GLY A 235 28.14 17.49 -13.26
N ASP A 236 27.73 18.69 -13.62
CA ASP A 236 26.98 19.59 -12.72
C ASP A 236 25.48 19.47 -12.97
N LEU A 237 24.70 19.40 -11.88
CA LEU A 237 23.24 19.46 -11.94
C LEU A 237 22.75 20.90 -11.86
N ILE A 238 21.76 21.22 -12.67
CA ILE A 238 21.01 22.47 -12.53
C ILE A 238 19.74 22.12 -11.72
N VAL A 239 19.62 22.69 -10.54
CA VAL A 239 18.44 22.55 -9.67
C VAL A 239 17.77 23.89 -9.52
N GLU A 240 16.45 23.91 -9.27
CA GLU A 240 15.74 25.12 -8.90
C GLU A 240 15.80 25.33 -7.37
N ASP A 241 16.11 26.56 -6.96
CA ASP A 241 16.02 26.97 -5.58
C ASP A 241 14.54 27.25 -5.17
N LYS A 242 14.31 27.59 -3.91
CA LYS A 242 12.98 27.92 -3.38
C LYS A 242 12.29 29.10 -4.08
N ASN A 243 13.04 29.89 -4.81
CA ASN A 243 12.57 31.09 -5.52
C ASN A 243 12.42 30.84 -7.04
N GLY A 244 12.64 29.60 -7.51
CA GLY A 244 12.60 29.24 -8.92
C GLY A 244 13.87 29.60 -9.70
N ASN A 245 14.96 30.01 -9.05
CA ASN A 245 16.22 30.31 -9.73
C ASN A 245 16.97 29.03 -10.03
N LYS A 246 17.54 28.94 -11.23
CA LYS A 246 18.42 27.83 -11.62
C LYS A 246 19.79 27.97 -10.96
N VAL A 247 20.09 27.04 -10.06
CA VAL A 247 21.35 26.99 -9.33
C VAL A 247 22.16 25.76 -9.80
N LYS A 248 23.40 25.99 -10.19
CA LYS A 248 24.33 24.91 -10.54
C LYS A 248 24.91 24.29 -9.27
N MET A 249 24.75 23.00 -9.11
CA MET A 249 25.27 22.26 -7.96
C MET A 249 26.26 21.20 -8.43
N ASN A 250 27.37 21.06 -7.71
CA ASN A 250 28.33 20.01 -7.98
C ASN A 250 27.91 18.69 -7.26
N PRO A 251 28.40 17.52 -7.71
CA PRO A 251 28.05 16.22 -7.12
C PRO A 251 28.33 16.11 -5.63
N ARG A 252 29.37 16.79 -5.11
CA ARG A 252 29.71 16.77 -3.69
C ARG A 252 28.65 17.46 -2.83
N GLU A 253 28.15 18.63 -3.26
CA GLU A 253 27.10 19.33 -2.55
C GLU A 253 25.80 18.54 -2.56
N LEU A 254 25.47 17.90 -3.70
CA LEU A 254 24.31 17.03 -3.83
C LEU A 254 24.42 15.80 -2.92
N THR A 255 25.61 15.19 -2.83
CA THR A 255 25.89 14.08 -1.93
C THR A 255 25.59 14.49 -0.48
N ILE A 256 26.13 15.62 -0.02
CA ILE A 256 25.91 16.13 1.36
C ILE A 256 24.42 16.36 1.59
N ARG A 257 23.73 17.04 0.69
CA ARG A 257 22.28 17.31 0.82
C ARG A 257 21.45 16.03 0.88
N THR A 258 21.79 15.04 0.02
CA THR A 258 21.10 13.75 0.00
C THR A 258 21.34 12.99 1.29
N GLN A 259 22.57 12.95 1.79
CA GLN A 259 22.90 12.31 3.06
C GLN A 259 22.17 12.98 4.25
N ASP A 260 22.09 14.30 4.28
CA ASP A 260 21.36 15.03 5.31
C ASP A 260 19.86 14.79 5.22
N HIS A 261 19.31 14.70 4.00
CA HIS A 261 17.92 14.31 3.80
C HIS A 261 17.67 12.88 4.32
N LEU A 262 18.53 11.93 3.99
CA LEU A 262 18.40 10.53 4.45
C LEU A 262 18.51 10.41 5.98
N ARG A 263 19.40 11.18 6.63
CA ARG A 263 19.50 11.21 8.09
C ARG A 263 18.24 11.73 8.77
N LYS A 264 17.54 12.68 8.14
CA LYS A 264 16.27 13.26 8.63
C LYS A 264 15.04 12.44 8.20
N ASN A 265 15.20 11.45 7.33
CA ASN A 265 14.15 10.53 6.90
C ASN A 265 14.50 9.10 7.37
N ASN A 266 14.78 8.95 8.66
CA ASN A 266 15.33 7.74 9.27
C ASN A 266 14.29 6.82 9.89
N ASN A 267 13.04 7.25 9.94
CA ASN A 267 11.97 6.53 10.62
C ASN A 267 11.19 5.65 9.63
N THR A 268 11.75 4.52 9.28
CA THR A 268 11.10 3.53 8.42
C THR A 268 10.06 2.73 9.20
N ILE A 269 9.02 2.23 8.52
CA ILE A 269 7.97 1.42 9.15
C ILE A 269 8.51 0.08 9.67
N GLU A 270 9.53 -0.48 9.03
CA GLU A 270 10.30 -1.63 9.48
C GLU A 270 11.73 -1.16 9.78
N ILE A 271 12.25 -1.48 10.98
CA ILE A 271 13.56 -1.03 11.49
C ILE A 271 14.53 -2.19 11.75
N GLU A 272 14.22 -3.40 11.26
CA GLU A 272 15.07 -4.60 11.33
C GLU A 272 16.05 -4.70 10.15
#